data_f1e81fb348f15ffaa9aea14aa2cd371a
#
_entry.id   f1e81fb348f15ffaa9aea14aa2cd371a
#
_cell.length_a   1.000
_cell.length_b   1.000
_cell.length_c   1.000
_cell.angle_alpha   90.00
_cell.angle_beta   90.00
_cell.angle_gamma   90.00
#
_symmetry.space_group_name_H-M   'P 1'
#
loop_
_entity.id
_entity.type
_entity.pdbx_description
1 polymer ?
#
loop_
_entity_poly.entity_id
_entity_poly.type
_entity_poly.pdbx_seq_one_letter_code
_entity_poly.pdbx_strand_id
1 'polypeptide(L)' 'MSQPHLYEVTLSSGTISLLAPDSESAAWMALELSRERNDKLIDVRQADEW' A
#
# COMPACT_ATOMS: atom_id res chain seq x y z
N MET A 1 -3.29 -17.98 10.26
CA MET A 1 -2.48 -17.11 9.40
C MET A 1 -3.39 -16.34 8.46
N SER A 2 -3.24 -15.04 8.41
CA SER A 2 -4.01 -14.24 7.49
C SER A 2 -3.43 -14.36 6.08
N GLN A 3 -4.33 -14.48 5.09
CA GLN A 3 -3.91 -14.50 3.70
C GLN A 3 -3.61 -13.07 3.25
N PRO A 4 -2.62 -12.90 2.37
CA PRO A 4 -2.36 -11.57 1.83
C PRO A 4 -3.50 -11.11 0.92
N HIS A 5 -3.75 -9.82 0.94
CA HIS A 5 -4.73 -9.18 0.09
C HIS A 5 -4.04 -8.16 -0.80
N LEU A 6 -4.65 -7.89 -1.94
CA LEU A 6 -4.15 -6.85 -2.83
C LEU A 6 -4.61 -5.48 -2.32
N TYR A 7 -3.66 -4.58 -2.12
CA TYR A 7 -3.94 -3.22 -1.71
C TYR A 7 -3.44 -2.23 -2.74
N GLU A 8 -4.19 -1.18 -2.92
CA GLU A 8 -3.76 -0.01 -3.68
C GLU A 8 -3.42 1.08 -2.70
N VAL A 9 -2.17 1.48 -2.69
CA VAL A 9 -1.68 2.52 -1.78
C VAL A 9 -1.38 3.76 -2.60
N THR A 10 -2.08 4.83 -2.30
CA THR A 10 -1.89 6.11 -2.97
C THR A 10 -0.92 6.96 -2.17
N LEU A 11 0.16 7.32 -2.80
CA LEU A 11 1.19 8.20 -2.23
C LEU A 11 1.20 9.50 -3.01
N SER A 12 1.89 10.50 -2.48
CA SER A 12 2.00 11.80 -3.17
C SER A 12 2.64 11.68 -4.55
N SER A 13 3.48 10.66 -4.77
CA SER A 13 4.13 10.43 -6.05
C SER A 13 3.33 9.55 -7.01
N GLY A 14 2.27 8.89 -6.54
CA GLY A 14 1.47 7.99 -7.37
C GLY A 14 0.88 6.84 -6.57
N THR A 15 0.29 5.88 -7.27
CA THR A 15 -0.35 4.72 -6.66
C THR A 15 0.49 3.47 -6.87
N ILE A 16 0.64 2.69 -5.81
CA ILE A 16 1.37 1.42 -5.82
C ILE A 16 0.40 0.31 -5.44
N SER A 17 0.39 -0.78 -6.23
CA SER A 17 -0.38 -1.98 -5.91
C SER A 17 0.57 -3.03 -5.33
N LEU A 18 0.18 -3.64 -4.22
CA LEU A 18 1.01 -4.66 -3.59
C LEU A 18 0.15 -5.62 -2.77
N LEU A 19 0.75 -6.75 -2.41
CA LEU A 19 0.11 -7.73 -1.54
C LEU A 19 0.60 -7.54 -0.12
N ALA A 20 -0.32 -7.53 0.84
CA ALA A 20 0.00 -7.39 2.24
C ALA A 20 -1.08 -8.07 3.10
N PRO A 21 -0.75 -8.47 4.32
CA PRO A 21 -1.73 -9.11 5.21
C PRO A 21 -2.79 -8.14 5.74
N ASP A 22 -2.47 -6.85 5.80
CA ASP A 22 -3.41 -5.84 6.27
C ASP A 22 -3.04 -4.48 5.70
N SER A 23 -3.90 -3.48 5.93
CA SER A 23 -3.71 -2.15 5.38
C SER A 23 -2.49 -1.43 5.96
N GLU A 24 -2.20 -1.67 7.23
CA GLU A 24 -1.03 -1.05 7.88
C GLU A 24 0.27 -1.55 7.25
N SER A 25 0.37 -2.87 7.07
CA SER A 25 1.53 -3.44 6.39
C SER A 25 1.65 -2.95 4.96
N ALA A 26 0.52 -2.82 4.26
CA ALA A 26 0.51 -2.31 2.89
C ALA A 26 1.07 -0.89 2.83
N ALA A 27 0.66 -0.04 3.76
CA ALA A 27 1.13 1.35 3.82
C ALA A 27 2.64 1.40 4.05
N TRP A 28 3.14 0.62 5.00
CA TRP A 28 4.56 0.55 5.30
C TRP A 28 5.37 0.08 4.10
N MET A 29 4.92 -1.01 3.48
CA MET A 29 5.63 -1.59 2.34
C MET A 29 5.65 -0.62 1.16
N ALA A 30 4.55 0.08 0.91
CA ALA A 30 4.49 1.06 -0.17
C ALA A 30 5.46 2.21 0.07
N LEU A 31 5.54 2.69 1.30
CA LEU A 31 6.48 3.77 1.64
C LEU A 31 7.93 3.32 1.47
N GLU A 32 8.23 2.07 1.81
CA GLU A 32 9.57 1.52 1.60
C GLU A 32 9.91 1.34 0.12
N LEU A 33 8.92 1.00 -0.70
CA LEU A 33 9.11 0.84 -2.13
C LEU A 33 9.22 2.19 -2.84
N SER A 34 8.70 3.25 -2.24
CA SER A 34 8.77 4.59 -2.81
C SER A 34 10.21 5.08 -2.84
N ARG A 35 10.60 5.68 -3.96
CA ARG A 35 11.93 6.26 -4.11
C ARG A 35 12.02 7.69 -3.61
N GLU A 36 10.88 8.28 -3.30
CA GLU A 36 10.78 9.66 -2.84
C GLU A 36 10.87 9.70 -1.33
N ARG A 37 11.86 10.41 -0.78
CA ARG A 37 12.02 10.52 0.67
C ARG A 37 10.87 11.28 1.33
N ASN A 38 10.29 12.20 0.57
CA ASN A 38 9.21 13.05 1.08
C ASN A 38 7.84 12.54 0.69
N ASP A 39 7.76 11.28 0.23
CA ASP A 39 6.49 10.71 -0.18
C ASP A 39 5.59 10.55 1.04
N LYS A 40 4.33 10.91 0.87
CA LYS A 40 3.34 10.85 1.93
C LYS A 40 2.23 9.89 1.58
N LEU A 41 1.76 9.17 2.58
CA LEU A 41 0.62 8.29 2.42
C LEU A 41 -0.65 9.13 2.32
N ILE A 42 -1.39 8.96 1.23
CA ILE A 42 -2.65 9.65 1.00
C ILE A 42 -3.82 8.74 1.29
N ASP A 43 -3.79 7.50 0.78
CA ASP A 43 -4.89 6.56 0.92
C ASP A 43 -4.41 5.13 0.79
N VAL A 44 -5.11 4.21 1.45
CA VAL A 44 -4.87 2.77 1.32
C VAL A 44 -6.23 2.11 1.10
N ARG A 45 -6.33 1.30 0.05
CA ARG A 45 -7.58 0.67 -0.34
C ARG A 45 -7.35 -0.80 -0.65
N GLN A 46 -8.21 -1.66 -0.13
CA GLN A 46 -8.17 -3.07 -0.51
C GLN A 46 -8.80 -3.24 -1.88
N ALA A 47 -8.04 -3.82 -2.81
CA ALA A 47 -8.42 -3.90 -4.21
C ALA A 47 -8.97 -5.27 -4.63
N ASP A 48 -8.85 -6.27 -3.76
CA ASP A 48 -9.28 -7.64 -4.06
C ASP A 48 -10.60 -8.01 -3.37
N GLU A 49 -11.47 -7.05 -3.13
CA GLU A 49 -12.77 -7.33 -2.53
C GLU A 49 -13.66 -8.13 -3.47
N TRP A 50 -14.29 -9.16 -2.92
CA TRP A 50 -15.25 -10.00 -3.62
C TRP A 50 -16.64 -9.92 -3.00
#